data_1d1163b20245f207e2d863ef3a68dbf6
#
_entry.id   1d1163b20245f207e2d863ef3a68dbf6
#
_cell.length_a   1.000
_cell.length_b   1.000
_cell.length_c   1.000
_cell.angle_alpha   90.00
_cell.angle_beta   90.00
_cell.angle_gamma   90.00
#
_symmetry.space_group_name_H-M   'P 1'
#
loop_
_entity.id
_entity.type
_entity.pdbx_description
1 polymer ?
#
loop_
_entity_poly.entity_id
_entity_poly.type
_entity_poly.pdbx_seq_one_letter_code
_entity_poly.pdbx_strand_id
1 'polypeptide(L)'
;MAHSHVKQNFPKDCEDAINKQINIELRASYNYLSMAYHFQKDDVALPGHFKYFKKASSNENQHAHDLMEYLNKRGGRIVLYSIDAPEKQDWGSAQEVMYAALELEKSVNESLLHLHSVASGHMDVHLCNFLETNFLQEQVDAIKEIADHMTNLKRVGEGLGLFAYDEKLSS
;
A
#
# COMPACT_ATOMS: atom_id res chain seq x y z
N MET A 1 24.64 6.41 23.51
CA MET A 1 23.81 5.77 22.46
C MET A 1 24.67 4.74 21.74
N ALA A 2 24.14 3.55 21.50
CA ALA A 2 24.87 2.52 20.76
C ALA A 2 25.01 2.96 19.29
N HIS A 3 26.24 2.93 18.77
CA HIS A 3 26.48 3.23 17.37
C HIS A 3 26.23 1.97 16.52
N SER A 4 25.65 2.16 15.32
CA SER A 4 25.48 1.10 14.36
C SER A 4 26.85 0.65 13.82
N HIS A 5 27.10 -0.65 13.82
CA HIS A 5 28.32 -1.22 13.25
C HIS A 5 28.25 -1.38 11.72
N VAL A 6 27.04 -1.35 11.14
CA VAL A 6 26.84 -1.62 9.72
C VAL A 6 26.60 -0.36 8.88
N LYS A 7 26.38 0.77 9.53
CA LYS A 7 25.98 2.01 8.83
C LYS A 7 27.13 2.53 7.96
N GLN A 8 26.84 2.63 6.65
CA GLN A 8 27.78 3.17 5.67
C GLN A 8 27.00 3.85 4.55
N ASN A 9 27.34 5.10 4.23
CA ASN A 9 26.66 5.88 3.21
C ASN A 9 25.14 5.89 3.32
N PHE A 10 24.67 6.03 4.57
CA PHE A 10 23.24 6.00 4.88
C PHE A 10 22.89 7.26 5.70
N PRO A 11 22.60 8.38 5.03
CA PRO A 11 22.37 9.65 5.71
C PRO A 11 21.04 9.68 6.45
N LYS A 12 20.94 10.59 7.42
CA LYS A 12 19.75 10.78 8.26
C LYS A 12 18.49 11.04 7.43
N ASP A 13 18.62 11.79 6.33
CA ASP A 13 17.48 12.09 5.46
C ASP A 13 16.87 10.82 4.84
N CYS A 14 17.70 9.86 4.43
CA CYS A 14 17.22 8.57 3.92
C CYS A 14 16.55 7.76 5.03
N GLU A 15 17.15 7.72 6.21
CA GLU A 15 16.59 7.05 7.38
C GLU A 15 15.21 7.61 7.75
N ASP A 16 15.09 8.93 7.82
CA ASP A 16 13.84 9.60 8.17
C ASP A 16 12.76 9.38 7.09
N ALA A 17 13.15 9.41 5.83
CA ALA A 17 12.23 9.18 4.72
C ALA A 17 11.71 7.73 4.70
N ILE A 18 12.55 6.75 5.03
CA ILE A 18 12.12 5.35 5.15
C ILE A 18 11.15 5.20 6.33
N ASN A 19 11.42 5.83 7.47
CA ASN A 19 10.51 5.78 8.62
C ASN A 19 9.13 6.39 8.29
N LYS A 20 9.09 7.46 7.50
CA LYS A 20 7.82 8.01 7.01
C LYS A 20 7.11 7.03 6.08
N GLN A 21 7.83 6.37 5.20
CA GLN A 21 7.25 5.40 4.28
C GLN A 21 6.69 4.19 5.03
N ILE A 22 7.35 3.70 6.07
CA ILE A 22 6.82 2.65 6.94
C ILE A 22 5.44 3.04 7.48
N ASN A 23 5.29 4.26 7.96
CA ASN A 23 4.01 4.75 8.46
C ASN A 23 2.95 4.82 7.36
N ILE A 24 3.32 5.25 6.17
CA ILE A 24 2.42 5.34 5.00
C ILE A 24 1.93 3.94 4.60
N GLU A 25 2.81 2.95 4.57
CA GLU A 25 2.43 1.56 4.24
C GLU A 25 1.52 0.96 5.33
N LEU A 26 1.80 1.19 6.60
CA LEU A 26 0.94 0.75 7.70
C LEU A 26 -0.44 1.43 7.63
N ARG A 27 -0.49 2.72 7.30
CA ARG A 27 -1.74 3.44 7.10
C ARG A 27 -2.52 2.89 5.91
N ALA A 28 -1.85 2.60 4.80
CA ALA A 28 -2.49 1.98 3.64
C ALA A 28 -3.09 0.61 4.00
N SER A 29 -2.34 -0.21 4.75
CA SER A 29 -2.83 -1.49 5.26
C SER A 29 -4.09 -1.32 6.10
N TYR A 30 -4.12 -0.31 6.97
CA TYR A 30 -5.26 -0.02 7.84
C TYR A 30 -6.50 0.42 7.04
N ASN A 31 -6.31 1.24 6.02
CA ASN A 31 -7.39 1.64 5.11
C ASN A 31 -7.95 0.44 4.35
N TYR A 32 -7.10 -0.42 3.81
CA TYR A 32 -7.53 -1.64 3.11
C TYR A 32 -8.25 -2.61 4.04
N LEU A 33 -7.83 -2.70 5.30
CA LEU A 33 -8.52 -3.53 6.30
C LEU A 33 -9.96 -3.04 6.51
N SER A 34 -10.14 -1.73 6.63
CA SER A 34 -11.46 -1.12 6.74
C SER A 34 -12.33 -1.39 5.51
N MET A 35 -11.74 -1.22 4.30
CA MET A 35 -12.42 -1.54 3.04
C MET A 35 -12.86 -3.01 2.98
N ALA A 36 -11.97 -3.93 3.38
CA ALA A 36 -12.26 -5.36 3.36
C ALA A 36 -13.48 -5.70 4.21
N TYR A 37 -13.50 -5.26 5.45
CA TYR A 37 -14.60 -5.60 6.36
C TYR A 37 -15.90 -4.86 6.04
N HIS A 38 -15.84 -3.76 5.30
CA HIS A 38 -17.01 -3.14 4.68
C HIS A 38 -17.75 -4.14 3.77
N PHE A 39 -17.02 -4.93 2.98
CA PHE A 39 -17.61 -5.92 2.08
C PHE A 39 -18.14 -7.17 2.78
N GLN A 40 -17.74 -7.41 4.03
CA GLN A 40 -18.23 -8.55 4.80
C GLN A 40 -19.56 -8.28 5.52
N LYS A 41 -20.01 -7.02 5.54
CA LYS A 41 -21.31 -6.69 6.16
C LYS A 41 -22.43 -7.44 5.46
N ASP A 42 -23.46 -7.83 6.23
CA ASP A 42 -24.60 -8.57 5.70
C ASP A 42 -25.42 -7.82 4.65
N ASP A 43 -25.40 -6.48 4.71
CA ASP A 43 -26.09 -5.62 3.75
C ASP A 43 -25.24 -5.25 2.53
N VAL A 44 -23.99 -5.70 2.45
CA VAL A 44 -23.11 -5.58 1.29
C VAL A 44 -22.83 -6.95 0.68
N ALA A 45 -22.34 -7.89 1.48
CA ALA A 45 -22.21 -9.32 1.17
C ALA A 45 -21.48 -9.62 -0.15
N LEU A 46 -20.27 -9.07 -0.30
CA LEU A 46 -19.40 -9.29 -1.45
C LEU A 46 -18.09 -9.97 -1.02
N PRO A 47 -18.10 -11.30 -0.84
CA PRO A 47 -16.95 -12.02 -0.30
C PRO A 47 -15.69 -11.99 -1.18
N GLY A 48 -15.85 -11.85 -2.48
CA GLY A 48 -14.71 -11.71 -3.40
C GLY A 48 -13.98 -10.38 -3.21
N HIS A 49 -14.73 -9.30 -3.07
CA HIS A 49 -14.16 -7.98 -2.73
C HIS A 49 -13.52 -8.00 -1.35
N PHE A 50 -14.16 -8.63 -0.37
CA PHE A 50 -13.56 -8.82 0.97
C PHE A 50 -12.18 -9.47 0.86
N LYS A 51 -12.10 -10.58 0.15
CA LYS A 51 -10.86 -11.34 -0.03
C LYS A 51 -9.78 -10.52 -0.73
N TYR A 52 -10.17 -9.79 -1.77
CA TYR A 52 -9.26 -8.92 -2.53
C TYR A 52 -8.65 -7.84 -1.63
N PHE A 53 -9.46 -7.09 -0.91
CA PHE A 53 -8.99 -5.99 -0.07
C PHE A 53 -8.26 -6.48 1.19
N LYS A 54 -8.66 -7.64 1.73
CA LYS A 54 -7.91 -8.24 2.85
C LYS A 54 -6.49 -8.62 2.43
N LYS A 55 -6.34 -9.16 1.22
CA LYS A 55 -5.04 -9.46 0.65
C LYS A 55 -4.23 -8.17 0.43
N ALA A 56 -4.86 -7.12 -0.09
CA ALA A 56 -4.22 -5.83 -0.26
C ALA A 56 -3.70 -5.27 1.08
N SER A 57 -4.50 -5.38 2.14
CA SER A 57 -4.09 -4.97 3.49
C SER A 57 -2.85 -5.74 3.95
N SER A 58 -2.83 -7.05 3.74
CA SER A 58 -1.69 -7.90 4.11
C SER A 58 -0.43 -7.55 3.31
N ASN A 59 -0.58 -7.25 2.02
CA ASN A 59 0.54 -6.85 1.17
C ASN A 59 1.16 -5.54 1.65
N GLU A 60 0.35 -4.54 1.97
CA GLU A 60 0.85 -3.25 2.47
C GLU A 60 1.54 -3.41 3.83
N ASN A 61 1.01 -4.27 4.69
CA ASN A 61 1.66 -4.59 5.96
C ASN A 61 3.02 -5.24 5.73
N GLN A 62 3.13 -6.14 4.75
CA GLN A 62 4.41 -6.76 4.39
C GLN A 62 5.41 -5.74 3.83
N HIS A 63 4.93 -4.78 3.03
CA HIS A 63 5.78 -3.68 2.56
C HIS A 63 6.40 -2.89 3.71
N ALA A 64 5.62 -2.60 4.75
CA ALA A 64 6.14 -1.94 5.94
C ALA A 64 7.23 -2.78 6.63
N HIS A 65 7.01 -4.09 6.75
CA HIS A 65 7.99 -5.02 7.34
C HIS A 65 9.28 -5.07 6.51
N ASP A 66 9.17 -5.12 5.19
CA ASP A 66 10.33 -5.13 4.28
C ASP A 66 11.18 -3.86 4.46
N LEU A 67 10.52 -2.71 4.60
CA LEU A 67 11.20 -1.43 4.87
C LEU A 67 11.89 -1.43 6.24
N MET A 68 11.26 -2.00 7.27
CA MET A 68 11.85 -2.11 8.60
C MET A 68 13.09 -3.00 8.58
N GLU A 69 13.03 -4.15 7.90
CA GLU A 69 14.18 -5.04 7.71
C GLU A 69 15.31 -4.31 6.98
N TYR A 70 14.98 -3.60 5.92
CA TYR A 70 15.95 -2.83 5.14
C TYR A 70 16.64 -1.78 6.01
N LEU A 71 15.86 -1.04 6.79
CA LEU A 71 16.37 0.00 7.67
C LEU A 71 17.39 -0.57 8.67
N ASN A 72 17.06 -1.73 9.27
CA ASN A 72 17.99 -2.42 10.18
C ASN A 72 19.25 -2.91 9.45
N LYS A 73 19.12 -3.42 8.23
CA LYS A 73 20.29 -3.86 7.42
C LYS A 73 21.25 -2.72 7.12
N ARG A 74 20.72 -1.52 6.92
CA ARG A 74 21.53 -0.34 6.62
C ARG A 74 22.01 0.40 7.88
N GLY A 75 21.63 -0.07 9.05
CA GLY A 75 22.07 0.49 10.33
C GLY A 75 21.29 1.71 10.78
N GLY A 76 20.12 1.97 10.19
CA GLY A 76 19.19 2.96 10.66
C GLY A 76 18.43 2.51 11.89
N ARG A 77 17.60 3.38 12.44
CA ARG A 77 16.77 3.07 13.61
C ARG A 77 15.31 3.25 13.26
N ILE A 78 14.52 2.24 13.53
CA ILE A 78 13.08 2.26 13.28
C ILE A 78 12.41 3.18 14.29
N VAL A 79 11.59 4.10 13.78
CA VAL A 79 10.72 4.95 14.57
C VAL A 79 9.28 4.71 14.11
N LEU A 80 8.47 4.16 15.00
CA LEU A 80 7.06 3.91 14.70
C LEU A 80 6.23 5.09 15.17
N TYR A 81 5.53 5.71 14.24
CA TYR A 81 4.63 6.83 14.50
C TYR A 81 3.20 6.35 14.69
N SER A 82 2.33 7.21 15.19
CA SER A 82 0.90 6.95 15.25
C SER A 82 0.35 6.69 13.84
N ILE A 83 -0.51 5.70 13.71
CA ILE A 83 -1.21 5.41 12.46
C ILE A 83 -2.58 6.07 12.54
N ASP A 84 -2.88 6.96 11.60
CA ASP A 84 -4.18 7.62 11.54
C ASP A 84 -5.28 6.62 11.25
N ALA A 85 -6.46 6.87 11.81
CA ALA A 85 -7.65 6.10 11.49
C ALA A 85 -7.96 6.22 9.98
N PRO A 86 -8.65 5.23 9.38
CA PRO A 86 -9.12 5.34 8.01
C PRO A 86 -9.98 6.60 7.83
N GLU A 87 -9.85 7.23 6.66
CA GLU A 87 -10.59 8.47 6.35
C GLU A 87 -12.10 8.27 6.38
N LYS A 88 -12.57 7.06 6.11
CA LYS A 88 -13.98 6.71 6.07
C LYS A 88 -14.25 5.46 6.91
N GLN A 89 -15.44 5.41 7.50
CA GLN A 89 -15.96 4.23 8.18
C GLN A 89 -16.98 3.49 7.31
N ASP A 90 -17.63 4.20 6.40
CA ASP A 90 -18.50 3.64 5.37
C ASP A 90 -17.93 4.00 3.99
N TRP A 91 -17.69 2.97 3.18
CA TRP A 91 -16.97 3.12 1.92
C TRP A 91 -17.87 3.19 0.68
N GLY A 92 -19.17 2.88 0.82
CA GLY A 92 -20.13 2.96 -0.27
C GLY A 92 -20.13 1.76 -1.20
N SER A 93 -20.33 1.99 -2.50
CA SER A 93 -20.43 0.94 -3.52
C SER A 93 -19.07 0.32 -3.85
N ALA A 94 -19.09 -0.84 -4.50
CA ALA A 94 -17.87 -1.48 -5.00
C ALA A 94 -17.06 -0.56 -5.91
N GLN A 95 -17.72 0.22 -6.76
CA GLN A 95 -17.06 1.20 -7.63
C GLN A 95 -16.38 2.31 -6.82
N GLU A 96 -17.08 2.84 -5.81
CA GLU A 96 -16.55 3.90 -4.94
C GLU A 96 -15.33 3.40 -4.14
N VAL A 97 -15.37 2.18 -3.62
CA VAL A 97 -14.23 1.60 -2.90
C VAL A 97 -13.04 1.40 -3.82
N MET A 98 -13.28 0.89 -5.03
CA MET A 98 -12.20 0.67 -6.00
C MET A 98 -11.56 2.01 -6.42
N TYR A 99 -12.36 3.06 -6.56
CA TYR A 99 -11.84 4.41 -6.81
C TYR A 99 -10.98 4.90 -5.63
N ALA A 100 -11.46 4.72 -4.40
CA ALA A 100 -10.69 5.09 -3.22
C ALA A 100 -9.36 4.32 -3.14
N ALA A 101 -9.36 3.04 -3.52
CA ALA A 101 -8.16 2.22 -3.60
C ALA A 101 -7.17 2.77 -4.64
N LEU A 102 -7.66 3.20 -5.81
CA LEU A 102 -6.81 3.81 -6.84
C LEU A 102 -6.13 5.07 -6.32
N GLU A 103 -6.88 5.94 -5.67
CA GLU A 103 -6.33 7.18 -5.10
C GLU A 103 -5.31 6.88 -3.98
N LEU A 104 -5.58 5.86 -3.17
CA LEU A 104 -4.66 5.42 -2.12
C LEU A 104 -3.33 4.93 -2.73
N GLU A 105 -3.38 4.08 -3.76
CA GLU A 105 -2.19 3.56 -4.42
C GLU A 105 -1.38 4.66 -5.10
N LYS A 106 -2.04 5.62 -5.74
CA LYS A 106 -1.36 6.78 -6.33
C LYS A 106 -0.66 7.62 -5.26
N SER A 107 -1.29 7.80 -4.12
CA SER A 107 -0.70 8.52 -2.98
C SER A 107 0.53 7.79 -2.44
N VAL A 108 0.46 6.47 -2.29
CA VAL A 108 1.59 5.64 -1.87
C VAL A 108 2.72 5.70 -2.90
N ASN A 109 2.39 5.60 -4.18
CA ASN A 109 3.37 5.70 -5.26
C ASN A 109 4.09 7.05 -5.26
N GLU A 110 3.35 8.14 -5.08
CA GLU A 110 3.94 9.48 -4.99
C GLU A 110 4.93 9.59 -3.84
N SER A 111 4.60 9.03 -2.69
CA SER A 111 5.48 8.97 -1.53
C SER A 111 6.75 8.15 -1.81
N LEU A 112 6.61 7.01 -2.48
CA LEU A 112 7.75 6.18 -2.88
C LEU A 112 8.66 6.88 -3.87
N LEU A 113 8.09 7.63 -4.82
CA LEU A 113 8.87 8.44 -5.75
C LEU A 113 9.64 9.55 -5.02
N HIS A 114 9.03 10.14 -4.01
CA HIS A 114 9.72 11.14 -3.18
C HIS A 114 10.88 10.49 -2.40
N LEU A 115 10.66 9.32 -1.79
CA LEU A 115 11.72 8.57 -1.10
C LEU A 115 12.87 8.24 -2.07
N HIS A 116 12.55 7.79 -3.28
CA HIS A 116 13.56 7.52 -4.32
C HIS A 116 14.35 8.79 -4.68
N SER A 117 13.67 9.92 -4.77
CA SER A 117 14.32 11.23 -5.02
C SER A 117 15.31 11.59 -3.90
N VAL A 118 14.94 11.38 -2.65
CA VAL A 118 15.84 11.61 -1.50
C VAL A 118 17.07 10.69 -1.60
N ALA A 119 16.85 9.41 -1.86
CA ALA A 119 17.93 8.44 -2.02
C ALA A 119 18.87 8.81 -3.17
N SER A 120 18.32 9.18 -4.31
CA SER A 120 19.08 9.61 -5.49
C SER A 120 19.88 10.88 -5.22
N GLY A 121 19.31 11.84 -4.50
CA GLY A 121 19.98 13.08 -4.12
C GLY A 121 21.21 12.84 -3.23
N HIS A 122 21.22 11.77 -2.46
CA HIS A 122 22.35 11.34 -1.64
C HIS A 122 23.21 10.27 -2.31
N MET A 123 22.95 9.95 -3.57
CA MET A 123 23.67 8.93 -4.34
C MET A 123 23.64 7.55 -3.66
N ASP A 124 22.54 7.23 -2.96
CA ASP A 124 22.33 5.92 -2.35
C ASP A 124 21.80 4.96 -3.40
N VAL A 125 22.70 4.41 -4.18
CA VAL A 125 22.39 3.53 -5.31
C VAL A 125 21.67 2.26 -4.84
N HIS A 126 22.08 1.72 -3.69
CA HIS A 126 21.48 0.50 -3.15
C HIS A 126 20.01 0.73 -2.76
N LEU A 127 19.72 1.83 -2.08
CA LEU A 127 18.34 2.18 -1.73
C LEU A 127 17.49 2.43 -2.97
N CYS A 128 18.02 3.15 -3.97
CA CYS A 128 17.31 3.36 -5.24
C CYS A 128 16.93 2.04 -5.89
N ASN A 129 17.88 1.10 -6.01
CA ASN A 129 17.62 -0.22 -6.60
C ASN A 129 16.62 -1.03 -5.79
N PHE A 130 16.72 -0.99 -4.45
CA PHE A 130 15.78 -1.68 -3.56
C PHE A 130 14.34 -1.18 -3.78
N LEU A 131 14.16 0.14 -3.89
CA LEU A 131 12.84 0.73 -4.11
C LEU A 131 12.29 0.39 -5.51
N GLU A 132 13.13 0.46 -6.54
CA GLU A 132 12.75 0.14 -7.91
C GLU A 132 12.30 -1.32 -8.03
N THR A 133 13.08 -2.24 -7.46
CA THR A 133 12.84 -3.68 -7.60
C THR A 133 11.66 -4.16 -6.75
N ASN A 134 11.54 -3.68 -5.51
CA ASN A 134 10.61 -4.25 -4.53
C ASN A 134 9.31 -3.43 -4.37
N PHE A 135 9.25 -2.19 -4.84
CA PHE A 135 8.13 -1.29 -4.61
C PHE A 135 7.58 -0.63 -5.87
N LEU A 136 8.42 0.06 -6.63
CA LEU A 136 7.94 0.88 -7.75
C LEU A 136 7.32 0.06 -8.88
N GLN A 137 7.88 -1.10 -9.20
CA GLN A 137 7.29 -1.99 -10.20
C GLN A 137 5.91 -2.49 -9.77
N GLU A 138 5.80 -2.90 -8.51
CA GLU A 138 4.54 -3.38 -7.95
C GLU A 138 3.47 -2.28 -7.93
N GLN A 139 3.86 -1.03 -7.65
CA GLN A 139 2.94 0.11 -7.67
C GLN A 139 2.36 0.36 -9.07
N VAL A 140 3.18 0.30 -10.10
CA VAL A 140 2.72 0.44 -11.49
C VAL A 140 1.70 -0.65 -11.82
N ASP A 141 2.00 -1.89 -11.47
CA ASP A 141 1.12 -3.03 -11.72
C ASP A 141 -0.18 -2.93 -10.92
N ALA A 142 -0.11 -2.57 -9.64
CA ALA A 142 -1.28 -2.41 -8.77
C ALA A 142 -2.23 -1.30 -9.26
N ILE A 143 -1.68 -0.16 -9.65
CA ILE A 143 -2.48 0.95 -10.19
C ILE A 143 -3.22 0.52 -11.46
N LYS A 144 -2.53 -0.19 -12.36
CA LYS A 144 -3.16 -0.71 -13.59
C LYS A 144 -4.26 -1.71 -13.27
N GLU A 145 -4.00 -2.65 -12.38
CA GLU A 145 -4.97 -3.67 -11.96
C GLU A 145 -6.24 -3.05 -11.40
N ILE A 146 -6.09 -2.10 -10.47
CA ILE A 146 -7.24 -1.41 -9.85
C ILE A 146 -8.04 -0.63 -10.89
N ALA A 147 -7.36 0.06 -11.80
CA ALA A 147 -8.03 0.79 -12.89
C ALA A 147 -8.82 -0.15 -13.80
N ASP A 148 -8.29 -1.34 -14.09
CA ASP A 148 -9.01 -2.35 -14.86
C ASP A 148 -10.26 -2.86 -14.11
N HIS A 149 -10.14 -3.07 -12.79
CA HIS A 149 -11.29 -3.44 -11.96
C HIS A 149 -12.36 -2.35 -11.98
N MET A 150 -11.99 -1.08 -11.90
CA MET A 150 -12.93 0.04 -12.00
C MET A 150 -13.70 0.02 -13.32
N THR A 151 -13.00 -0.15 -14.42
CA THR A 151 -13.61 -0.20 -15.76
C THR A 151 -14.56 -1.38 -15.88
N ASN A 152 -14.16 -2.55 -15.40
CA ASN A 152 -14.99 -3.75 -15.47
C ASN A 152 -16.22 -3.68 -14.56
N LEU A 153 -16.07 -3.14 -13.34
CA LEU A 153 -17.21 -2.93 -12.45
C LEU A 153 -18.25 -2.00 -13.07
N LYS A 154 -17.80 -0.94 -13.74
CA LYS A 154 -18.70 -0.04 -14.47
C LYS A 154 -19.39 -0.78 -15.63
N ARG A 155 -18.66 -1.63 -16.34
CA ARG A 155 -19.18 -2.38 -17.51
C ARG A 155 -20.24 -3.39 -17.10
N VAL A 156 -20.01 -4.16 -16.04
CA VAL A 156 -20.95 -5.20 -15.62
C VAL A 156 -22.18 -4.67 -14.91
N GLY A 157 -22.09 -3.49 -14.30
CA GLY A 157 -23.21 -2.86 -13.59
C GLY A 157 -23.55 -3.57 -12.27
N GLU A 158 -24.68 -3.19 -11.69
CA GLU A 158 -25.20 -3.73 -10.43
C GLU A 158 -25.88 -5.09 -10.65
N GLY A 159 -26.30 -5.70 -9.55
CA GLY A 159 -27.07 -6.94 -9.58
C GLY A 159 -26.23 -8.13 -10.00
N LEU A 160 -26.72 -8.89 -10.97
CA LEU A 160 -26.05 -10.11 -11.45
C LEU A 160 -24.63 -9.84 -11.96
N GLY A 161 -24.40 -8.73 -12.62
CA GLY A 161 -23.07 -8.36 -13.11
C GLY A 161 -22.08 -8.21 -11.97
N LEU A 162 -22.45 -7.46 -10.93
CA LEU A 162 -21.61 -7.29 -9.74
C LEU A 162 -21.41 -8.62 -9.01
N PHE A 163 -22.47 -9.41 -8.85
CA PHE A 163 -22.40 -10.73 -8.22
C PHE A 163 -21.38 -11.64 -8.94
N ALA A 164 -21.45 -11.71 -10.27
CA ALA A 164 -20.55 -12.52 -11.08
C ALA A 164 -19.10 -12.00 -11.00
N TYR A 165 -18.92 -10.69 -11.01
CA TYR A 165 -17.60 -10.09 -10.89
C TYR A 165 -16.96 -10.36 -9.54
N ASP A 166 -17.76 -10.34 -8.47
CA ASP A 166 -17.32 -10.67 -7.13
C ASP A 166 -16.81 -12.10 -7.03
N GLU A 167 -17.52 -13.05 -7.66
CA GLU A 167 -17.05 -14.44 -7.72
C GLU A 167 -15.71 -14.56 -8.44
N LYS A 168 -15.51 -13.80 -9.51
CA LYS A 168 -14.24 -13.76 -10.23
C LYS A 168 -13.10 -13.28 -9.32
N LEU A 169 -13.34 -12.30 -8.48
CA LEU A 169 -12.34 -11.80 -7.53
C LEU A 169 -11.97 -12.83 -6.45
N SER A 170 -12.85 -13.79 -6.17
CA SER A 170 -12.62 -14.84 -5.17
C SER A 170 -11.64 -15.91 -5.65
N SER A 171 -11.47 -16.06 -6.95
CA SER A 171 -10.65 -17.13 -7.56
C SER A 171 -9.17 -16.79 -7.63
#